data_561b28c5e3212621368011e4dafdc675
#
_entry.id   561b28c5e3212621368011e4dafdc675
#
_cell.length_a   1.000
_cell.length_b   1.000
_cell.length_c   1.000
_cell.angle_alpha   90.00
_cell.angle_beta   90.00
_cell.angle_gamma   90.00
#
_symmetry.space_group_name_H-M   'P 1'
#
loop_
_entity.id
_entity.type
_entity.pdbx_description
1 polymer ?
#
loop_
_entity_poly.entity_id
_entity_poly.type
_entity_poly.pdbx_seq_one_letter_code
_entity_poly.pdbx_strand_id
1 'polypeptide(L)'
;MEFSPSNLLLYAVTDRAWVGKKALLDQIEEVLRGGVTLLQLREKNLPEEEFLKEALQVKELCRRYNVPLIINDNVDVAEKSGADGVHVGIEDAPVGEIRRRMGPDFIIGATAKTVEQAVFAERSGADYLGVGAVYPSPTKKNAIRITKE
;
A
#
# COMPACT_ATOMS: atom_id res chain seq x y z
N MET A 1 -4.55 5.70 12.66
CA MET A 1 -3.25 5.30 13.27
C MET A 1 -2.17 6.21 12.70
N GLU A 2 -1.41 6.81 13.55
CA GLU A 2 -0.34 7.71 13.11
C GLU A 2 0.85 6.94 12.55
N PHE A 3 1.38 7.40 11.41
CA PHE A 3 2.53 6.77 10.77
C PHE A 3 3.82 7.03 11.55
N SER A 4 4.63 5.99 11.68
CA SER A 4 5.98 6.07 12.25
C SER A 4 6.96 5.36 11.29
N PRO A 5 8.21 5.86 11.17
CA PRO A 5 9.22 5.16 10.35
C PRO A 5 9.41 3.68 10.73
N SER A 6 9.15 3.30 11.98
CA SER A 6 9.20 1.92 12.41
C SER A 6 8.17 1.02 11.70
N ASN A 7 7.10 1.58 11.16
CA ASN A 7 6.15 0.83 10.35
C ASN A 7 6.79 0.25 9.09
N LEU A 8 7.88 0.84 8.60
CA LEU A 8 8.59 0.40 7.40
C LEU A 8 9.64 -0.68 7.66
N LEU A 9 9.79 -1.16 8.89
CA LEU A 9 10.79 -2.19 9.22
C LEU A 9 10.56 -3.48 8.43
N LEU A 10 9.30 -3.90 8.30
CA LEU A 10 8.95 -5.07 7.48
C LEU A 10 7.59 -4.81 6.83
N TYR A 11 7.61 -4.46 5.57
CA TYR A 11 6.43 -4.08 4.80
C TYR A 11 6.07 -5.20 3.82
N ALA A 12 4.96 -5.86 4.04
CA ALA A 12 4.46 -6.91 3.15
C ALA A 12 3.44 -6.34 2.17
N VAL A 13 3.55 -6.74 0.90
CA VAL A 13 2.59 -6.38 -0.16
C VAL A 13 2.03 -7.68 -0.72
N THR A 14 0.70 -7.81 -0.75
CA THR A 14 0.06 -9.02 -1.25
C THR A 14 0.14 -9.10 -2.79
N ASP A 15 0.23 -10.34 -3.29
CA ASP A 15 0.20 -10.61 -4.73
C ASP A 15 -0.51 -11.95 -4.96
N ARG A 16 -1.62 -11.93 -5.68
CA ARG A 16 -2.38 -13.15 -5.98
C ARG A 16 -1.60 -14.17 -6.79
N ALA A 17 -0.60 -13.74 -7.55
CA ALA A 17 0.24 -14.64 -8.32
C ALA A 17 1.00 -15.64 -7.43
N TRP A 18 1.23 -15.29 -6.17
CA TRP A 18 1.98 -16.10 -5.21
C TRP A 18 1.12 -16.87 -4.21
N VAL A 19 -0.21 -16.77 -4.32
CA VAL A 19 -1.13 -17.41 -3.36
C VAL A 19 -1.10 -18.95 -3.44
N GLY A 20 -0.92 -19.52 -4.63
CA GLY A 20 -0.89 -20.96 -4.80
C GLY A 20 -2.21 -21.61 -4.39
N LYS A 21 -2.14 -22.71 -3.60
CA LYS A 21 -3.31 -23.45 -3.12
C LYS A 21 -3.92 -22.88 -1.84
N LYS A 22 -3.20 -22.03 -1.14
CA LYS A 22 -3.64 -21.48 0.13
C LYS A 22 -4.45 -20.21 -0.09
N ALA A 23 -5.55 -20.04 0.65
CA ALA A 23 -6.37 -18.85 0.56
C ALA A 23 -5.58 -17.60 0.95
N LEU A 24 -5.87 -16.46 0.32
CA LEU A 24 -5.16 -15.21 0.57
C LEU A 24 -5.23 -14.80 2.05
N LEU A 25 -6.40 -14.94 2.69
CA LEU A 25 -6.56 -14.57 4.10
C LEU A 25 -5.67 -15.41 5.02
N ASP A 26 -5.51 -16.70 4.73
CA ASP A 26 -4.63 -17.57 5.52
C ASP A 26 -3.17 -17.18 5.38
N GLN A 27 -2.75 -16.81 4.17
CA GLN A 27 -1.39 -16.31 3.94
C GLN A 27 -1.14 -14.98 4.63
N ILE A 28 -2.10 -14.07 4.60
CA ILE A 28 -2.01 -12.79 5.28
C ILE A 28 -1.87 -13.02 6.79
N GLU A 29 -2.65 -13.93 7.36
CA GLU A 29 -2.54 -14.21 8.79
C GLU A 29 -1.17 -14.77 9.16
N GLU A 30 -0.60 -15.66 8.35
CA GLU A 30 0.76 -16.16 8.56
C GLU A 30 1.80 -15.04 8.52
N VAL A 31 1.65 -14.13 7.57
CA VAL A 31 2.54 -12.96 7.42
C VAL A 31 2.44 -12.06 8.65
N LEU A 32 1.23 -11.83 9.14
CA LEU A 32 1.00 -11.04 10.35
C LEU A 32 1.64 -11.70 11.58
N ARG A 33 1.50 -13.02 11.73
CA ARG A 33 2.17 -13.78 12.79
C ARG A 33 3.68 -13.71 12.69
N GLY A 34 4.21 -13.59 11.47
CA GLY A 34 5.64 -13.47 11.21
C GLY A 34 6.27 -12.16 11.63
N GLY A 35 5.46 -11.17 12.00
CA GLY A 35 5.95 -9.90 12.55
C GLY A 35 6.07 -8.75 11.57
N VAL A 36 5.29 -8.75 10.47
CA VAL A 36 5.26 -7.57 9.58
C VAL A 36 4.75 -6.35 10.35
N THR A 37 5.27 -5.20 9.98
CA THR A 37 4.96 -3.93 10.64
C THR A 37 4.04 -3.04 9.81
N LEU A 38 3.81 -3.40 8.56
CA LEU A 38 2.91 -2.71 7.63
C LEU A 38 2.45 -3.71 6.58
N LEU A 39 1.17 -3.72 6.23
CA LEU A 39 0.62 -4.60 5.21
C LEU A 39 -0.09 -3.80 4.13
N GLN A 40 0.27 -4.04 2.87
CA GLN A 40 -0.44 -3.47 1.73
C GLN A 40 -1.26 -4.55 1.02
N LEU A 41 -2.57 -4.31 0.88
CA LEU A 41 -3.46 -5.14 0.09
C LEU A 41 -3.46 -4.63 -1.35
N ARG A 42 -2.94 -5.44 -2.26
CA ARG A 42 -2.83 -5.12 -3.69
C ARG A 42 -3.72 -6.03 -4.50
N GLU A 43 -4.72 -5.44 -5.16
CA GLU A 43 -5.62 -6.14 -6.08
C GLU A 43 -5.74 -5.34 -7.37
N LYS A 44 -5.44 -5.96 -8.51
CA LYS A 44 -5.45 -5.27 -9.81
C LYS A 44 -6.64 -5.64 -10.69
N ASN A 45 -7.24 -6.80 -10.45
CA ASN A 45 -8.27 -7.36 -11.34
C ASN A 45 -9.61 -7.63 -10.67
N LEU A 46 -9.79 -7.25 -9.40
CA LEU A 46 -11.06 -7.41 -8.72
C LEU A 46 -11.99 -6.23 -8.97
N PRO A 47 -13.30 -6.48 -9.17
CA PRO A 47 -14.30 -5.41 -9.10
C PRO A 47 -14.23 -4.70 -7.74
N GLU A 48 -14.54 -3.42 -7.71
CA GLU A 48 -14.42 -2.60 -6.48
C GLU A 48 -15.21 -3.18 -5.31
N GLU A 49 -16.41 -3.69 -5.58
CA GLU A 49 -17.26 -4.29 -4.54
C GLU A 49 -16.60 -5.49 -3.87
N GLU A 50 -15.97 -6.35 -4.66
CA GLU A 50 -15.23 -7.51 -4.15
C GLU A 50 -13.94 -7.10 -3.44
N PHE A 51 -13.26 -6.09 -3.96
CA PHE A 51 -12.08 -5.52 -3.33
C PHE A 51 -12.44 -4.95 -1.95
N LEU A 52 -13.55 -4.23 -1.84
CA LEU A 52 -14.03 -3.70 -0.57
C LEU A 52 -14.32 -4.82 0.44
N LYS A 53 -15.00 -5.88 0.03
CA LYS A 53 -15.26 -7.04 0.90
C LYS A 53 -13.97 -7.65 1.43
N GLU A 54 -13.00 -7.85 0.55
CA GLU A 54 -11.70 -8.40 0.92
C GLU A 54 -10.97 -7.45 1.88
N ALA A 55 -10.98 -6.15 1.58
CA ALA A 55 -10.34 -5.15 2.42
C ALA A 55 -10.92 -5.12 3.84
N LEU A 56 -12.25 -5.27 3.98
CA LEU A 56 -12.90 -5.35 5.29
C LEU A 56 -12.43 -6.57 6.08
N GLN A 57 -12.31 -7.73 5.44
CA GLN A 57 -11.80 -8.94 6.09
C GLN A 57 -10.33 -8.81 6.49
N VAL A 58 -9.51 -8.25 5.61
CA VAL A 58 -8.09 -8.03 5.88
C VAL A 58 -7.91 -6.97 6.98
N LYS A 59 -8.72 -5.94 6.99
CA LYS A 59 -8.68 -4.91 8.06
C LYS A 59 -8.93 -5.53 9.44
N GLU A 60 -9.89 -6.45 9.54
CA GLU A 60 -10.16 -7.14 10.81
C GLU A 60 -8.96 -7.99 11.25
N LEU A 61 -8.31 -8.70 10.33
CA LEU A 61 -7.10 -9.46 10.64
C LEU A 61 -5.97 -8.53 11.11
N CYS A 62 -5.72 -7.45 10.38
CA CYS A 62 -4.67 -6.50 10.74
C CYS A 62 -4.91 -5.88 12.11
N ARG A 63 -6.17 -5.58 12.42
CA ARG A 63 -6.56 -5.03 13.73
C ARG A 63 -6.18 -5.98 14.87
N ARG A 64 -6.39 -7.29 14.70
CA ARG A 64 -6.05 -8.29 15.72
C ARG A 64 -4.55 -8.32 16.02
N TYR A 65 -3.72 -8.06 15.02
CA TYR A 65 -2.26 -8.07 15.16
C TYR A 65 -1.67 -6.68 15.35
N ASN A 66 -2.52 -5.65 15.42
CA ASN A 66 -2.12 -4.25 15.59
C ASN A 66 -1.16 -3.78 14.47
N VAL A 67 -1.44 -4.16 13.24
CA VAL A 67 -0.66 -3.81 12.05
C VAL A 67 -1.50 -2.88 11.16
N PRO A 68 -0.97 -1.73 10.74
CA PRO A 68 -1.70 -0.84 9.83
C PRO A 68 -1.93 -1.50 8.46
N LEU A 69 -3.11 -1.25 7.89
CA LEU A 69 -3.48 -1.72 6.56
C LEU A 69 -3.41 -0.58 5.56
N ILE A 70 -2.69 -0.80 4.48
CA ILE A 70 -2.59 0.10 3.32
C ILE A 70 -3.33 -0.53 2.15
N ILE A 71 -4.17 0.25 1.46
CA ILE A 71 -4.83 -0.18 0.23
C ILE A 71 -4.05 0.34 -0.97
N ASN A 72 -3.81 -0.52 -1.94
CA ASN A 72 -3.11 -0.12 -3.17
C ASN A 72 -4.08 0.63 -4.10
N ASP A 73 -3.70 1.83 -4.52
CA ASP A 73 -4.33 2.70 -5.53
C ASP A 73 -5.74 3.23 -5.23
N ASN A 74 -6.62 2.45 -4.62
CA ASN A 74 -8.04 2.81 -4.51
C ASN A 74 -8.38 3.51 -3.18
N VAL A 75 -8.51 4.83 -3.25
CA VAL A 75 -8.81 5.67 -2.08
C VAL A 75 -10.23 5.40 -1.54
N ASP A 76 -11.19 5.13 -2.42
CA ASP A 76 -12.57 4.86 -2.01
C ASP A 76 -12.67 3.56 -1.18
N VAL A 77 -11.97 2.52 -1.62
CA VAL A 77 -11.89 1.25 -0.86
C VAL A 77 -11.17 1.49 0.48
N ALA A 78 -10.09 2.27 0.48
CA ALA A 78 -9.38 2.59 1.72
C ALA A 78 -10.29 3.30 2.73
N GLU A 79 -11.05 4.29 2.28
CA GLU A 79 -11.98 5.03 3.12
C GLU A 79 -13.11 4.13 3.65
N LYS A 80 -13.78 3.42 2.75
CA LYS A 80 -14.95 2.58 3.10
C LYS A 80 -14.59 1.39 3.97
N SER A 81 -13.40 0.83 3.81
CA SER A 81 -12.94 -0.31 4.61
C SER A 81 -12.39 0.09 5.97
N GLY A 82 -12.16 1.36 6.21
CA GLY A 82 -11.51 1.84 7.43
C GLY A 82 -10.01 1.52 7.46
N ALA A 83 -9.40 1.30 6.30
CA ALA A 83 -7.95 1.10 6.21
C ALA A 83 -7.19 2.30 6.78
N ASP A 84 -5.95 2.06 7.18
CA ASP A 84 -5.12 3.10 7.81
C ASP A 84 -4.46 4.02 6.78
N GLY A 85 -4.39 3.59 5.53
CA GLY A 85 -3.79 4.40 4.49
C GLY A 85 -3.96 3.84 3.08
N VAL A 86 -3.30 4.52 2.14
CA VAL A 86 -3.30 4.18 0.72
C VAL A 86 -1.88 4.35 0.17
N HIS A 87 -1.53 3.53 -0.81
CA HIS A 87 -0.30 3.70 -1.59
C HIS A 87 -0.66 3.94 -3.04
N VAL A 88 -0.22 5.06 -3.59
CA VAL A 88 -0.58 5.49 -4.94
C VAL A 88 0.64 5.61 -5.85
N GLY A 89 0.44 5.29 -7.11
CA GLY A 89 1.43 5.52 -8.16
C GLY A 89 1.35 6.95 -8.71
N ILE A 90 2.22 7.24 -9.66
CA ILE A 90 2.33 8.57 -10.27
C ILE A 90 1.04 8.94 -11.03
N GLU A 91 0.37 7.95 -11.61
CA GLU A 91 -0.82 8.12 -12.45
C GLU A 91 -2.14 8.03 -11.68
N ASP A 92 -2.06 7.76 -10.37
CA ASP A 92 -3.22 7.64 -9.50
C ASP A 92 -3.63 8.99 -8.91
N ALA A 93 -4.56 8.97 -7.95
CA ALA A 93 -5.04 10.19 -7.31
C ALA A 93 -3.90 11.00 -6.70
N PRO A 94 -3.87 12.33 -6.92
CA PRO A 94 -2.80 13.17 -6.38
C PRO A 94 -2.74 13.14 -4.85
N VAL A 95 -1.53 13.00 -4.31
CA VAL A 95 -1.30 12.91 -2.85
C VAL A 95 -1.94 14.07 -2.09
N GLY A 96 -1.83 15.29 -2.61
CA GLY A 96 -2.41 16.46 -1.94
C GLY A 96 -3.93 16.40 -1.81
N GLU A 97 -4.62 15.87 -2.81
CA GLU A 97 -6.08 15.68 -2.76
C GLU A 97 -6.47 14.62 -1.74
N ILE A 98 -5.73 13.53 -1.70
CA ILE A 98 -5.95 12.46 -0.71
C ILE A 98 -5.74 13.02 0.70
N ARG A 99 -4.69 13.79 0.90
CA ARG A 99 -4.40 14.39 2.20
C ARG A 99 -5.52 15.33 2.66
N ARG A 100 -6.06 16.14 1.78
CA ARG A 100 -7.20 17.03 2.08
C ARG A 100 -8.45 16.23 2.44
N ARG A 101 -8.73 15.15 1.70
CA ARG A 101 -9.90 14.30 1.89
C ARG A 101 -9.83 13.49 3.18
N MET A 102 -8.68 12.90 3.46
CA MET A 102 -8.53 11.89 4.52
C MET A 102 -7.97 12.44 5.83
N GLY A 103 -7.39 13.63 5.82
CA GLY A 103 -6.85 14.26 7.03
C GLY A 103 -5.40 13.92 7.34
N PRO A 104 -4.85 14.49 8.43
CA PRO A 104 -3.42 14.41 8.73
C PRO A 104 -2.94 13.04 9.22
N ASP A 105 -3.82 12.24 9.80
CA ASP A 105 -3.44 10.95 10.40
C ASP A 105 -3.50 9.78 9.43
N PHE A 106 -4.07 9.99 8.24
CA PHE A 106 -4.14 8.96 7.21
C PHE A 106 -2.77 8.73 6.60
N ILE A 107 -2.37 7.45 6.45
CA ILE A 107 -1.06 7.11 5.91
C ILE A 107 -1.10 7.18 4.38
N ILE A 108 -0.20 7.94 3.77
CA ILE A 108 -0.10 8.05 2.32
C ILE A 108 1.31 7.68 1.88
N GLY A 109 1.40 6.59 1.12
CA GLY A 109 2.62 6.22 0.41
C GLY A 109 2.52 6.60 -1.05
N ALA A 110 3.61 7.00 -1.66
CA ALA A 110 3.65 7.39 -3.06
C ALA A 110 4.85 6.78 -3.77
N THR A 111 4.63 6.31 -5.00
CA THR A 111 5.72 5.86 -5.86
C THR A 111 6.39 7.09 -6.48
N ALA A 112 7.71 7.11 -6.47
CA ALA A 112 8.51 8.15 -7.13
C ALA A 112 9.63 7.50 -7.93
N LYS A 113 9.84 7.99 -9.15
CA LYS A 113 10.88 7.50 -10.06
C LYS A 113 11.92 8.56 -10.37
N THR A 114 11.68 9.80 -9.99
CA THR A 114 12.61 10.92 -10.16
C THR A 114 12.69 11.71 -8.86
N VAL A 115 13.76 12.50 -8.71
CA VAL A 115 13.93 13.38 -7.57
C VAL A 115 12.78 14.39 -7.48
N GLU A 116 12.37 14.95 -8.62
CA GLU A 116 11.26 15.91 -8.66
C GLU A 116 9.96 15.31 -8.17
N GLN A 117 9.66 14.06 -8.57
CA GLN A 117 8.48 13.33 -8.12
C GLN A 117 8.54 13.07 -6.61
N ALA A 118 9.70 12.68 -6.09
CA ALA A 118 9.90 12.43 -4.66
C ALA A 118 9.66 13.70 -3.83
N VAL A 119 10.27 14.81 -4.23
CA VAL A 119 10.11 16.10 -3.55
C VAL A 119 8.66 16.58 -3.62
N PHE A 120 8.03 16.44 -4.79
CA PHE A 120 6.63 16.82 -4.95
C PHE A 120 5.71 15.99 -4.05
N ALA A 121 5.91 14.67 -3.99
CA ALA A 121 5.10 13.80 -3.15
C ALA A 121 5.26 14.14 -1.67
N GLU A 122 6.49 14.37 -1.20
CA GLU A 122 6.76 14.78 0.18
C GLU A 122 6.04 16.11 0.51
N ARG A 123 6.20 17.11 -0.32
CA ARG A 123 5.57 18.42 -0.13
C ARG A 123 4.05 18.36 -0.18
N SER A 124 3.51 17.40 -0.93
CA SER A 124 2.07 17.20 -1.03
C SER A 124 1.48 16.44 0.16
N GLY A 125 2.33 15.88 1.03
CA GLY A 125 1.88 15.23 2.26
C GLY A 125 2.03 13.73 2.30
N ALA A 126 2.86 13.12 1.44
CA ALA A 126 3.17 11.69 1.52
C ALA A 126 3.99 11.40 2.79
N ASP A 127 3.70 10.29 3.44
CA ASP A 127 4.40 9.83 4.64
C ASP A 127 5.63 9.01 4.30
N TYR A 128 5.61 8.28 3.19
CA TYR A 128 6.74 7.50 2.70
C TYR A 128 6.72 7.39 1.19
N LEU A 129 7.85 7.00 0.63
CA LEU A 129 8.02 6.83 -0.81
C LEU A 129 8.41 5.39 -1.15
N GLY A 130 7.86 4.89 -2.26
CA GLY A 130 8.34 3.68 -2.90
C GLY A 130 9.17 4.08 -4.11
N VAL A 131 10.47 3.78 -4.09
CA VAL A 131 11.41 4.16 -5.16
C VAL A 131 11.90 2.89 -5.86
N GLY A 132 11.69 2.81 -7.16
CA GLY A 132 12.08 1.65 -7.98
C GLY A 132 11.64 1.82 -9.44
N ALA A 133 11.95 0.87 -10.35
CA ALA A 133 12.64 -0.35 -9.98
C ALA A 133 14.15 -0.20 -10.24
N VAL A 134 14.96 -0.60 -9.27
CA VAL A 134 16.42 -0.65 -9.44
C VAL A 134 16.81 -1.83 -10.33
N TYR A 135 16.08 -2.95 -10.17
CA TYR A 135 16.25 -4.17 -10.97
C TYR A 135 14.97 -4.50 -11.73
N PRO A 136 15.03 -5.29 -12.83
CA PRO A 136 13.82 -5.72 -13.53
C PRO A 136 12.84 -6.43 -12.59
N SER A 137 11.53 -6.17 -12.78
CA SER A 137 10.49 -6.77 -11.95
C SER A 137 9.61 -7.72 -12.77
N PRO A 138 9.46 -9.00 -12.38
CA PRO A 138 8.53 -9.90 -13.04
C PRO A 138 7.06 -9.61 -12.69
N THR A 139 6.82 -8.97 -11.57
CA THR A 139 5.47 -8.65 -11.07
C THR A 139 4.88 -7.43 -11.77
N LYS A 140 5.71 -6.43 -12.07
CA LYS A 140 5.31 -5.19 -12.71
C LYS A 140 6.06 -5.03 -14.03
N LYS A 141 5.49 -5.58 -15.12
CA LYS A 141 6.13 -5.66 -16.44
C LYS A 141 6.47 -4.32 -17.07
N ASN A 142 5.73 -3.26 -16.72
CA ASN A 142 5.93 -1.91 -17.25
C ASN A 142 6.71 -1.00 -16.30
N ALA A 143 7.35 -1.57 -15.28
CA ALA A 143 8.14 -0.77 -14.34
C ALA A 143 9.36 -0.16 -15.04
N ILE A 144 9.50 1.14 -14.92
CA ILE A 144 10.65 1.87 -15.44
C ILE A 144 11.82 1.67 -14.46
N ARG A 145 12.94 1.20 -15.00
CA ARG A 145 14.14 0.99 -14.20
C ARG A 145 14.80 2.34 -13.91
N ILE A 146 15.16 2.58 -12.65
CA ILE A 146 15.87 3.77 -12.23
C ILE A 146 17.36 3.44 -12.01
N THR A 147 18.22 4.45 -12.11
CA THR A 147 19.64 4.31 -11.78
C THR A 147 19.86 4.49 -10.29
N LYS A 148 21.01 4.03 -9.78
CA LYS A 148 21.38 4.20 -8.37
C LYS A 148 21.90 5.61 -8.05
N GLU A 149 22.10 6.41 -9.07
CA GLU A 149 22.64 7.77 -8.96
C GLU A 149 21.55 8.81 -8.73
#